data_c6728341ae599767b7304f725c0b1f28
#
_entry.id   c6728341ae599767b7304f725c0b1f28
#
_cell.length_a   1.000
_cell.length_b   1.000
_cell.length_c   1.000
_cell.angle_alpha   90.00
_cell.angle_beta   90.00
_cell.angle_gamma   90.00
#
_symmetry.space_group_name_H-M   'P 1'
#
loop_
_entity.id
_entity.type
_entity.pdbx_description
1 polymer ?
#
loop_
_entity_poly.entity_id
_entity_poly.type
_entity_poly.pdbx_seq_one_letter_code
_entity_poly.pdbx_strand_id
1 'polypeptide(L)'
;MNITHIIRGDDHKINTFKQMQIYLAMKWELPSFAHIPLIHTVDGKKLSKRDKASTLDDYSKIGIISDALRNYLLRLGWSFKDKEIFNLDESIKYFNLEGIGKSPSKLDMSRILSMNEHYIKNIDEINLYNLLNEYCAGYKIEITADKAQKIKNSLSFLKNKAKTLEDIYRNSQYIISDKVNFNDDDLKLIDKTSKKIISEF
;
A
#
# COMPACT_ATOMS: atom_id res chain seq x y z
N MET A 1 13.81 -8.98 28.73
CA MET A 1 12.94 -9.17 27.56
C MET A 1 13.48 -10.41 26.85
N ASN A 2 12.86 -11.51 26.85
CA ASN A 2 13.36 -12.75 26.23
C ASN A 2 13.35 -12.68 24.69
N ILE A 3 14.25 -11.85 24.13
CA ILE A 3 14.37 -11.67 22.69
C ILE A 3 15.16 -12.84 22.12
N THR A 4 14.55 -13.60 21.23
CA THR A 4 15.12 -14.79 20.60
C THR A 4 15.72 -14.50 19.21
N HIS A 5 15.22 -13.49 18.52
CA HIS A 5 15.64 -13.13 17.17
C HIS A 5 15.76 -11.61 17.02
N ILE A 6 16.80 -11.17 16.31
CA ILE A 6 17.04 -9.77 15.94
C ILE A 6 17.17 -9.70 14.42
N ILE A 7 16.14 -9.17 13.76
CA ILE A 7 16.10 -8.99 12.30
C ILE A 7 16.18 -7.50 12.01
N ARG A 8 17.20 -7.04 11.28
CA ARG A 8 17.45 -5.61 11.05
C ARG A 8 18.24 -5.34 9.78
N GLY A 9 18.42 -4.09 9.40
CA GLY A 9 19.18 -3.70 8.20
C GLY A 9 20.68 -4.02 8.32
N ASP A 10 21.31 -4.24 7.18
CA ASP A 10 22.75 -4.58 7.03
C ASP A 10 23.67 -3.50 7.59
N ASP A 11 23.25 -2.25 7.65
CA ASP A 11 24.01 -1.13 8.23
C ASP A 11 24.27 -1.31 9.72
N HIS A 12 23.55 -2.20 10.39
CA HIS A 12 23.78 -2.59 11.79
C HIS A 12 24.69 -3.82 11.98
N LYS A 13 25.23 -4.38 10.91
CA LYS A 13 26.03 -5.62 10.98
C LYS A 13 27.26 -5.48 11.88
N ILE A 14 27.97 -4.36 11.82
CA ILE A 14 29.13 -4.09 12.70
C ILE A 14 28.72 -4.01 14.17
N ASN A 15 27.52 -3.49 14.46
CA ASN A 15 27.01 -3.38 15.82
C ASN A 15 26.74 -4.75 16.43
N THR A 16 26.45 -5.77 15.63
CA THR A 16 26.23 -7.13 16.09
C THR A 16 27.43 -7.66 16.90
N PHE A 17 28.63 -7.49 16.37
CA PHE A 17 29.85 -7.96 17.08
C PHE A 17 30.01 -7.30 18.42
N LYS A 18 29.76 -6.01 18.55
CA LYS A 18 29.83 -5.28 19.82
C LYS A 18 28.78 -5.78 20.80
N GLN A 19 27.54 -5.95 20.31
CA GLN A 19 26.42 -6.42 21.13
C GLN A 19 26.64 -7.86 21.61
N MET A 20 27.14 -8.76 20.76
CA MET A 20 27.51 -10.13 21.15
C MET A 20 28.50 -10.15 22.29
N GLN A 21 29.52 -9.26 22.31
CA GLN A 21 30.49 -9.19 23.41
C GLN A 21 29.79 -8.83 24.72
N ILE A 22 28.79 -7.95 24.72
CA ILE A 22 28.03 -7.59 25.92
C ILE A 22 27.22 -8.81 26.42
N TYR A 23 26.53 -9.53 25.53
CA TYR A 23 25.80 -10.73 25.89
C TYR A 23 26.72 -11.77 26.53
N LEU A 24 27.90 -12.01 25.95
CA LEU A 24 28.89 -12.94 26.46
C LEU A 24 29.43 -12.51 27.83
N ALA A 25 29.77 -11.24 28.02
CA ALA A 25 30.24 -10.69 29.29
C ALA A 25 29.18 -10.83 30.39
N MET A 26 27.91 -10.65 30.05
CA MET A 26 26.78 -10.78 30.97
C MET A 26 26.30 -12.21 31.15
N LYS A 27 26.90 -13.18 30.45
CA LYS A 27 26.50 -14.60 30.43
C LYS A 27 25.03 -14.79 30.03
N TRP A 28 24.51 -13.93 29.12
CA TRP A 28 23.18 -14.07 28.56
C TRP A 28 23.20 -14.97 27.32
N GLU A 29 22.06 -15.62 27.06
CA GLU A 29 21.86 -16.39 25.83
C GLU A 29 21.87 -15.48 24.62
N LEU A 30 22.60 -15.86 23.57
CA LEU A 30 22.70 -15.08 22.34
C LEU A 30 21.44 -15.26 21.50
N PRO A 31 20.80 -14.18 21.07
CA PRO A 31 19.72 -14.27 20.08
C PRO A 31 20.26 -14.64 18.69
N SER A 32 19.40 -15.18 17.84
CA SER A 32 19.69 -15.33 16.43
C SER A 32 19.66 -13.96 15.72
N PHE A 33 20.71 -13.65 14.94
CA PHE A 33 20.80 -12.40 14.19
C PHE A 33 20.56 -12.65 12.70
N ALA A 34 19.69 -11.86 12.09
CA ALA A 34 19.48 -11.82 10.66
C ALA A 34 19.62 -10.37 10.16
N HIS A 35 20.31 -10.18 9.03
CA HIS A 35 20.53 -8.86 8.43
C HIS A 35 19.90 -8.82 7.04
N ILE A 36 18.99 -7.86 6.84
CA ILE A 36 18.29 -7.65 5.59
C ILE A 36 19.05 -6.58 4.80
N PRO A 37 19.36 -6.79 3.50
CA PRO A 37 19.97 -5.79 2.66
C PRO A 37 19.19 -4.49 2.64
N LEU A 38 19.89 -3.37 2.49
CA LEU A 38 19.25 -2.05 2.43
C LEU A 38 18.37 -1.92 1.19
N ILE A 39 17.28 -1.17 1.36
CA ILE A 39 16.38 -0.82 0.27
C ILE A 39 16.96 0.38 -0.49
N HIS A 40 16.98 0.29 -1.79
CA HIS A 40 17.45 1.34 -2.70
C HIS A 40 16.29 1.91 -3.51
N THR A 41 16.48 3.11 -4.03
CA THR A 41 15.62 3.67 -5.07
C THR A 41 15.81 2.91 -6.38
N VAL A 42 14.94 3.12 -7.36
CA VAL A 42 15.08 2.52 -8.72
C VAL A 42 16.43 2.85 -9.33
N ASP A 43 16.95 4.07 -9.07
CA ASP A 43 18.26 4.55 -9.56
C ASP A 43 19.44 3.96 -8.78
N GLY A 44 19.21 3.06 -7.82
CA GLY A 44 20.26 2.39 -7.06
C GLY A 44 20.86 3.19 -5.90
N LYS A 45 20.29 4.34 -5.54
CA LYS A 45 20.69 5.11 -4.34
C LYS A 45 20.02 4.54 -3.10
N LYS A 46 20.67 4.64 -1.95
CA LYS A 46 20.05 4.28 -0.66
C LYS A 46 18.80 5.13 -0.45
N LEU A 47 17.68 4.48 -0.15
CA LEU A 47 16.42 5.17 0.17
C LEU A 47 16.63 6.08 1.39
N SER A 48 16.22 7.32 1.29
CA SER A 48 16.33 8.32 2.34
C SER A 48 14.97 8.89 2.72
N LYS A 49 14.87 9.49 3.91
CA LYS A 49 13.65 10.17 4.39
C LYS A 49 13.20 11.35 3.50
N ARG A 50 14.04 11.79 2.55
CA ARG A 50 13.72 12.87 1.61
C ARG A 50 13.08 12.38 0.31
N ASP A 51 13.07 11.09 0.09
CA ASP A 51 12.46 10.51 -1.10
C ASP A 51 10.93 10.50 -0.94
N LYS A 52 10.21 10.80 -2.02
CA LYS A 52 8.74 10.77 -2.02
C LYS A 52 8.26 9.35 -1.66
N ALA A 53 7.22 9.26 -0.86
CA ALA A 53 6.67 8.02 -0.33
C ALA A 53 7.68 7.22 0.52
N SER A 54 8.35 7.89 1.47
CA SER A 54 9.31 7.28 2.38
C SER A 54 8.70 6.86 3.73
N THR A 55 7.49 7.32 4.04
CA THR A 55 6.78 7.02 5.28
C THR A 55 5.48 6.24 5.01
N LEU A 56 4.98 5.53 6.03
CA LEU A 56 3.70 4.81 5.92
C LEU A 56 2.54 5.77 5.62
N ASP A 57 2.59 6.97 6.19
CA ASP A 57 1.59 8.01 5.95
C ASP A 57 1.52 8.45 4.48
N ASP A 58 2.66 8.47 3.78
CA ASP A 58 2.68 8.84 2.36
C ASP A 58 1.93 7.81 1.51
N TYR A 59 2.07 6.51 1.83
CA TYR A 59 1.33 5.45 1.13
C TYR A 59 -0.17 5.50 1.45
N SER A 60 -0.53 5.77 2.70
CA SER A 60 -1.92 5.96 3.10
C SER A 60 -2.58 7.12 2.35
N LYS A 61 -1.86 8.26 2.20
CA LYS A 61 -2.36 9.44 1.48
C LYS A 61 -2.70 9.17 0.01
N ILE A 62 -1.94 8.34 -0.67
CA ILE A 62 -2.23 7.94 -2.06
C ILE A 62 -3.20 6.76 -2.16
N GLY A 63 -3.74 6.30 -1.04
CA GLY A 63 -4.76 5.26 -1.00
C GLY A 63 -4.24 3.85 -1.20
N ILE A 64 -3.01 3.56 -0.77
CA ILE A 64 -2.50 2.19 -0.69
C ILE A 64 -3.07 1.53 0.57
N ILE A 65 -3.71 0.37 0.42
CA ILE A 65 -4.26 -0.38 1.55
C ILE A 65 -3.16 -1.12 2.31
N SER A 66 -3.35 -1.27 3.62
CA SER A 66 -2.34 -1.83 4.54
C SER A 66 -1.91 -3.24 4.15
N ASP A 67 -2.83 -4.09 3.70
CA ASP A 67 -2.54 -5.47 3.31
C ASP A 67 -1.64 -5.54 2.07
N ALA A 68 -1.90 -4.70 1.08
CA ALA A 68 -1.07 -4.62 -0.12
C ALA A 68 0.35 -4.11 0.21
N LEU A 69 0.43 -3.06 1.03
CA LEU A 69 1.72 -2.51 1.44
C LEU A 69 2.52 -3.53 2.26
N ARG A 70 1.88 -4.21 3.23
CA ARG A 70 2.53 -5.26 4.02
C ARG A 70 3.08 -6.38 3.13
N ASN A 71 2.27 -6.87 2.19
CA ASN A 71 2.70 -7.91 1.26
C ASN A 71 3.87 -7.42 0.39
N TYR A 72 3.81 -6.20 -0.13
CA TYR A 72 4.89 -5.63 -0.92
C TYR A 72 6.20 -5.54 -0.12
N LEU A 73 6.13 -4.99 1.11
CA LEU A 73 7.29 -4.86 1.98
C LEU A 73 7.88 -6.23 2.38
N LEU A 74 7.03 -7.23 2.62
CA LEU A 74 7.47 -8.60 2.86
C LEU A 74 8.29 -9.12 1.67
N ARG A 75 7.76 -8.97 0.46
CA ARG A 75 8.40 -9.43 -0.78
C ARG A 75 9.66 -8.64 -1.16
N LEU A 76 9.82 -7.46 -0.60
CA LEU A 76 10.98 -6.62 -0.88
C LEU A 76 12.29 -7.21 -0.33
N GLY A 77 12.21 -7.96 0.77
CA GLY A 77 13.39 -8.56 1.42
C GLY A 77 13.29 -10.06 1.68
N TRP A 78 12.17 -10.70 1.30
CA TRP A 78 11.92 -12.10 1.55
C TRP A 78 11.18 -12.77 0.39
N SER A 79 11.40 -14.07 0.21
CA SER A 79 10.73 -14.85 -0.82
C SER A 79 10.38 -16.26 -0.32
N PHE A 80 9.28 -16.79 -0.84
CA PHE A 80 8.87 -18.17 -0.60
C PHE A 80 8.37 -18.78 -1.91
N LYS A 81 9.19 -19.65 -2.51
CA LYS A 81 8.92 -20.24 -3.82
C LYS A 81 8.56 -19.15 -4.85
N ASP A 82 7.62 -19.43 -5.74
CA ASP A 82 7.14 -18.49 -6.77
C ASP A 82 5.89 -17.71 -6.32
N LYS A 83 5.51 -17.79 -5.04
CA LYS A 83 4.32 -17.11 -4.53
C LYS A 83 4.61 -15.62 -4.29
N GLU A 84 3.75 -14.75 -4.83
CA GLU A 84 3.87 -13.31 -4.70
C GLU A 84 2.83 -12.68 -3.76
N ILE A 85 1.62 -13.23 -3.72
CA ILE A 85 0.52 -12.71 -2.90
C ILE A 85 0.37 -13.54 -1.64
N PHE A 86 0.42 -12.86 -0.49
CA PHE A 86 0.30 -13.46 0.84
C PHE A 86 -0.67 -12.67 1.68
N ASN A 87 -1.69 -13.30 2.23
CA ASN A 87 -2.43 -12.73 3.33
C ASN A 87 -1.60 -12.78 4.64
N LEU A 88 -2.12 -12.21 5.73
CA LEU A 88 -1.39 -12.15 6.99
C LEU A 88 -1.06 -13.53 7.55
N ASP A 89 -2.03 -14.45 7.56
CA ASP A 89 -1.87 -15.80 8.12
C ASP A 89 -0.85 -16.61 7.32
N GLU A 90 -0.88 -16.49 5.99
CA GLU A 90 0.12 -17.10 5.12
C GLU A 90 1.51 -16.50 5.33
N SER A 91 1.60 -15.19 5.52
CA SER A 91 2.86 -14.51 5.82
C SER A 91 3.48 -15.04 7.10
N ILE A 92 2.68 -15.20 8.16
CA ILE A 92 3.12 -15.76 9.45
C ILE A 92 3.52 -17.23 9.29
N LYS A 93 2.70 -18.00 8.57
CA LYS A 93 2.90 -19.45 8.41
C LYS A 93 4.16 -19.80 7.64
N TYR A 94 4.48 -19.03 6.59
CA TYR A 94 5.56 -19.38 5.67
C TYR A 94 6.86 -18.60 5.92
N PHE A 95 6.81 -17.54 6.75
CA PHE A 95 8.01 -16.76 7.04
C PHE A 95 9.07 -17.61 7.74
N ASN A 96 10.28 -17.53 7.20
CA ASN A 96 11.48 -18.14 7.76
C ASN A 96 12.70 -17.27 7.45
N LEU A 97 13.81 -17.51 8.12
CA LEU A 97 15.05 -16.74 7.92
C LEU A 97 15.77 -17.12 6.62
N GLU A 98 15.61 -18.35 6.14
CA GLU A 98 16.23 -18.83 4.90
C GLU A 98 15.69 -18.11 3.67
N GLY A 99 14.43 -17.64 3.72
CA GLY A 99 13.78 -16.86 2.65
C GLY A 99 14.28 -15.42 2.54
N ILE A 100 15.08 -14.94 3.50
CA ILE A 100 15.63 -13.57 3.46
C ILE A 100 16.62 -13.43 2.31
N GLY A 101 16.35 -12.47 1.43
CA GLY A 101 17.20 -12.14 0.28
C GLY A 101 18.57 -11.62 0.70
N LYS A 102 19.59 -11.93 -0.10
CA LYS A 102 20.98 -11.48 0.13
C LYS A 102 21.35 -10.24 -0.69
N SER A 103 20.55 -9.91 -1.68
CA SER A 103 20.79 -8.77 -2.58
C SER A 103 19.92 -7.58 -2.20
N PRO A 104 20.42 -6.34 -2.35
CA PRO A 104 19.63 -5.14 -2.15
C PRO A 104 18.38 -5.13 -3.03
N SER A 105 17.26 -4.75 -2.43
CA SER A 105 15.99 -4.61 -3.15
C SER A 105 15.76 -3.18 -3.57
N LYS A 106 15.01 -2.98 -4.66
CA LYS A 106 14.63 -1.66 -5.16
C LYS A 106 13.17 -1.40 -4.87
N LEU A 107 12.90 -0.24 -4.26
CA LEU A 107 11.54 0.23 -4.05
C LEU A 107 10.97 0.72 -5.38
N ASP A 108 9.92 0.08 -5.85
CA ASP A 108 9.27 0.35 -7.14
C ASP A 108 7.78 0.65 -6.91
N MET A 109 7.40 1.91 -7.14
CA MET A 109 6.01 2.37 -6.99
C MET A 109 5.07 1.71 -7.98
N SER A 110 5.51 1.35 -9.16
CA SER A 110 4.67 0.69 -10.15
C SER A 110 4.24 -0.71 -9.66
N ARG A 111 5.15 -1.42 -9.00
CA ARG A 111 4.86 -2.72 -8.38
C ARG A 111 3.95 -2.59 -7.16
N ILE A 112 4.13 -1.54 -6.34
CA ILE A 112 3.21 -1.26 -5.21
C ILE A 112 1.80 -1.04 -5.74
N LEU A 113 1.63 -0.19 -6.76
CA LEU A 113 0.34 0.10 -7.37
C LEU A 113 -0.30 -1.16 -7.99
N SER A 114 0.47 -1.99 -8.68
CA SER A 114 -0.02 -3.25 -9.24
C SER A 114 -0.47 -4.23 -8.15
N MET A 115 0.28 -4.32 -7.06
CA MET A 115 -0.10 -5.16 -5.92
C MET A 115 -1.36 -4.62 -5.23
N ASN A 116 -1.44 -3.30 -5.04
CA ASN A 116 -2.62 -2.66 -4.46
C ASN A 116 -3.87 -2.87 -5.32
N GLU A 117 -3.75 -2.74 -6.64
CA GLU A 117 -4.81 -3.05 -7.60
C GLU A 117 -5.32 -4.50 -7.44
N HIS A 118 -4.39 -5.47 -7.29
CA HIS A 118 -4.76 -6.86 -7.06
C HIS A 118 -5.59 -7.01 -5.78
N TYR A 119 -5.18 -6.41 -4.67
CA TYR A 119 -5.91 -6.46 -3.40
C TYR A 119 -7.26 -5.77 -3.49
N ILE A 120 -7.34 -4.57 -4.09
CA ILE A 120 -8.60 -3.84 -4.30
C ILE A 120 -9.60 -4.66 -5.12
N LYS A 121 -9.16 -5.33 -6.17
CA LYS A 121 -10.04 -6.16 -7.02
C LYS A 121 -10.58 -7.39 -6.29
N ASN A 122 -9.81 -7.95 -5.37
CA ASN A 122 -10.16 -9.22 -4.70
C ASN A 122 -10.80 -9.04 -3.31
N ILE A 123 -10.81 -7.83 -2.75
CA ILE A 123 -11.51 -7.55 -1.50
C ILE A 123 -13.02 -7.49 -1.73
N ASP A 124 -13.81 -7.93 -0.77
CA ASP A 124 -15.27 -7.79 -0.82
C ASP A 124 -15.71 -6.32 -0.71
N GLU A 125 -16.89 -6.02 -1.24
CA GLU A 125 -17.38 -4.65 -1.34
C GLU A 125 -17.66 -3.99 0.03
N ILE A 126 -17.98 -4.77 1.05
CA ILE A 126 -18.25 -4.24 2.40
C ILE A 126 -16.95 -3.73 3.01
N ASN A 127 -15.91 -4.56 2.98
CA ASN A 127 -14.60 -4.17 3.49
C ASN A 127 -13.97 -3.05 2.64
N LEU A 128 -14.13 -3.11 1.31
CA LEU A 128 -13.65 -2.03 0.45
C LEU A 128 -14.35 -0.70 0.74
N TYR A 129 -15.66 -0.72 1.00
CA TYR A 129 -16.40 0.49 1.41
C TYR A 129 -15.88 1.04 2.73
N ASN A 130 -15.62 0.19 3.72
CA ASN A 130 -15.09 0.63 5.01
C ASN A 130 -13.74 1.33 4.85
N LEU A 131 -12.81 0.74 4.07
CA LEU A 131 -11.53 1.34 3.77
C LEU A 131 -11.66 2.68 3.02
N LEU A 132 -12.58 2.76 2.06
CA LEU A 132 -12.86 4.01 1.35
C LEU A 132 -13.41 5.09 2.29
N ASN A 133 -14.32 4.72 3.18
CA ASN A 133 -14.91 5.63 4.15
C ASN A 133 -13.86 6.16 5.14
N GLU A 134 -12.98 5.31 5.64
CA GLU A 134 -11.85 5.71 6.48
C GLU A 134 -10.89 6.66 5.72
N TYR A 135 -10.59 6.34 4.47
CA TYR A 135 -9.78 7.20 3.60
C TYR A 135 -10.41 8.59 3.44
N CYS A 136 -11.70 8.66 3.11
CA CYS A 136 -12.43 9.92 2.97
C CYS A 136 -12.49 10.71 4.28
N ALA A 137 -12.71 10.05 5.41
CA ALA A 137 -12.72 10.68 6.74
C ALA A 137 -11.36 11.34 7.07
N GLY A 138 -10.25 10.71 6.68
CA GLY A 138 -8.89 11.27 6.79
C GLY A 138 -8.73 12.62 6.07
N TYR A 139 -9.52 12.86 5.02
CA TYR A 139 -9.59 14.13 4.27
C TYR A 139 -10.76 15.02 4.69
N LYS A 140 -11.45 14.71 5.80
CA LYS A 140 -12.63 15.44 6.28
C LYS A 140 -13.78 15.47 5.26
N ILE A 141 -13.90 14.42 4.47
CA ILE A 141 -14.97 14.23 3.49
C ILE A 141 -16.02 13.34 4.13
N GLU A 142 -17.20 13.89 4.35
CA GLU A 142 -18.35 13.15 4.88
C GLU A 142 -19.19 12.56 3.75
N ILE A 143 -19.46 11.26 3.83
CA ILE A 143 -20.34 10.54 2.92
C ILE A 143 -21.69 10.35 3.63
N THR A 144 -22.73 11.05 3.18
CA THR A 144 -24.09 10.90 3.73
C THR A 144 -24.63 9.49 3.47
N ALA A 145 -25.61 9.05 4.28
CA ALA A 145 -26.17 7.69 4.19
C ALA A 145 -26.72 7.36 2.78
N ASP A 146 -27.37 8.33 2.11
CA ASP A 146 -27.87 8.16 0.73
C ASP A 146 -26.73 7.94 -0.26
N LYS A 147 -25.71 8.79 -0.19
CA LYS A 147 -24.50 8.67 -1.05
C LYS A 147 -23.74 7.36 -0.76
N ALA A 148 -23.69 6.95 0.51
CA ALA A 148 -23.08 5.70 0.93
C ALA A 148 -23.69 4.49 0.23
N GLN A 149 -25.02 4.42 0.15
CA GLN A 149 -25.70 3.30 -0.50
C GLN A 149 -25.42 3.27 -2.02
N LYS A 150 -25.42 4.44 -2.66
CA LYS A 150 -25.09 4.56 -4.08
C LYS A 150 -23.66 4.11 -4.37
N ILE A 151 -22.68 4.52 -3.54
CA ILE A 151 -21.29 4.09 -3.66
C ILE A 151 -21.18 2.57 -3.49
N LYS A 152 -21.78 1.99 -2.44
CA LYS A 152 -21.77 0.53 -2.21
C LYS A 152 -22.25 -0.25 -3.43
N ASN A 153 -23.35 0.19 -4.04
CA ASN A 153 -23.92 -0.44 -5.24
C ASN A 153 -23.02 -0.33 -6.48
N SER A 154 -22.09 0.64 -6.49
CA SER A 154 -21.18 0.89 -7.62
C SER A 154 -19.77 0.33 -7.42
N LEU A 155 -19.42 -0.16 -6.22
CA LEU A 155 -18.05 -0.59 -5.90
C LEU A 155 -17.56 -1.72 -6.78
N SER A 156 -18.42 -2.68 -7.14
CA SER A 156 -18.08 -3.78 -8.05
C SER A 156 -17.55 -3.30 -9.40
N PHE A 157 -18.08 -2.17 -9.87
CA PHE A 157 -17.62 -1.52 -11.09
C PHE A 157 -16.39 -0.62 -10.85
N LEU A 158 -16.42 0.20 -9.79
CA LEU A 158 -15.37 1.17 -9.48
C LEU A 158 -14.03 0.49 -9.21
N LYS A 159 -14.01 -0.63 -8.48
CA LYS A 159 -12.77 -1.37 -8.14
C LYS A 159 -12.04 -1.93 -9.37
N ASN A 160 -12.75 -2.20 -10.47
CA ASN A 160 -12.13 -2.74 -11.68
C ASN A 160 -11.24 -1.73 -12.43
N LYS A 161 -11.44 -0.44 -12.19
CA LYS A 161 -10.70 0.66 -12.83
C LYS A 161 -9.81 1.43 -11.86
N ALA A 162 -9.64 0.92 -10.65
CA ALA A 162 -8.92 1.60 -9.59
C ALA A 162 -7.66 0.83 -9.17
N LYS A 163 -6.57 1.54 -9.00
CA LYS A 163 -5.32 1.03 -8.41
C LYS A 163 -5.17 1.46 -6.95
N THR A 164 -5.90 2.49 -6.52
CA THR A 164 -5.83 3.07 -5.18
C THR A 164 -7.21 3.44 -4.66
N LEU A 165 -7.35 3.68 -3.36
CA LEU A 165 -8.58 4.23 -2.79
C LEU A 165 -8.84 5.66 -3.31
N GLU A 166 -7.78 6.41 -3.64
CA GLU A 166 -7.91 7.71 -4.29
C GLU A 166 -8.60 7.58 -5.65
N ASP A 167 -8.24 6.57 -6.46
CA ASP A 167 -8.89 6.33 -7.75
C ASP A 167 -10.39 6.00 -7.57
N ILE A 168 -10.72 5.16 -6.58
CA ILE A 168 -12.13 4.86 -6.28
C ILE A 168 -12.87 6.13 -5.88
N TYR A 169 -12.28 6.95 -5.00
CA TYR A 169 -12.84 8.22 -4.58
C TYR A 169 -13.06 9.16 -5.78
N ARG A 170 -12.05 9.35 -6.63
CA ARG A 170 -12.16 10.18 -7.83
C ARG A 170 -13.25 9.69 -8.77
N ASN A 171 -13.27 8.39 -9.03
CA ASN A 171 -14.26 7.79 -9.93
C ASN A 171 -15.68 7.82 -9.36
N SER A 172 -15.84 8.00 -8.05
CA SER A 172 -17.16 8.14 -7.39
C SER A 172 -17.61 9.60 -7.23
N GLN A 173 -16.86 10.59 -7.71
CA GLN A 173 -17.16 12.01 -7.52
C GLN A 173 -18.58 12.40 -8.00
N TYR A 174 -19.06 11.81 -9.08
CA TYR A 174 -20.44 12.03 -9.58
C TYR A 174 -21.53 11.56 -8.60
N ILE A 175 -21.16 10.68 -7.62
CA ILE A 175 -22.07 10.23 -6.56
C ILE A 175 -21.92 11.09 -5.31
N ILE A 176 -20.67 11.49 -4.97
CA ILE A 176 -20.31 12.17 -3.71
C ILE A 176 -20.59 13.67 -3.82
N SER A 177 -20.30 14.28 -4.96
CA SER A 177 -20.49 15.71 -5.19
C SER A 177 -21.90 16.04 -5.66
N ASP A 178 -22.47 17.10 -5.10
CA ASP A 178 -23.75 17.65 -5.59
C ASP A 178 -23.56 18.51 -6.85
N LYS A 179 -22.30 18.83 -7.17
CA LYS A 179 -21.92 19.59 -8.38
C LYS A 179 -20.82 18.84 -9.11
N VAL A 180 -21.03 18.62 -10.40
CA VAL A 180 -19.99 18.13 -11.30
C VAL A 180 -19.20 19.33 -11.80
N ASN A 181 -17.92 19.39 -11.46
CA ASN A 181 -17.00 20.39 -12.00
C ASN A 181 -16.36 19.81 -13.27
N PHE A 182 -16.65 20.45 -14.39
CA PHE A 182 -16.00 20.13 -15.66
C PHE A 182 -14.70 20.92 -15.76
N ASN A 183 -13.63 20.27 -16.19
CA ASN A 183 -12.40 20.96 -16.57
C ASN A 183 -12.53 21.56 -17.99
N ASP A 184 -11.56 22.38 -18.42
CA ASP A 184 -11.61 23.06 -19.72
C ASP A 184 -11.61 22.08 -20.89
N ASP A 185 -11.03 20.88 -20.73
CA ASP A 185 -11.01 19.86 -21.78
C ASP A 185 -12.35 19.12 -21.87
N ASP A 186 -12.99 18.85 -20.72
CA ASP A 186 -14.36 18.32 -20.68
C ASP A 186 -15.35 19.30 -21.35
N LEU A 187 -15.21 20.60 -21.08
CA LEU A 187 -16.06 21.63 -21.66
C LEU A 187 -15.93 21.73 -23.17
N LYS A 188 -14.75 21.44 -23.73
CA LYS A 188 -14.54 21.39 -25.19
C LYS A 188 -15.28 20.22 -25.85
N LEU A 189 -15.44 19.09 -25.12
CA LEU A 189 -16.17 17.93 -25.62
C LEU A 189 -17.70 18.10 -25.58
N ILE A 190 -18.19 19.02 -24.71
CA ILE A 190 -19.63 19.32 -24.58
C ILE A 190 -20.02 20.40 -25.60
N ASP A 191 -20.19 20.01 -26.83
CA ASP A 191 -20.67 20.89 -27.90
C ASP A 191 -22.19 21.14 -27.82
N LYS A 192 -22.71 21.95 -28.75
CA LYS A 192 -24.15 22.27 -28.82
C LYS A 192 -25.02 21.02 -29.06
N THR A 193 -24.51 20.04 -29.79
CA THR A 193 -25.20 18.81 -30.13
C THR A 193 -25.30 17.89 -28.90
N SER A 194 -24.21 17.75 -28.20
CA SER A 194 -24.13 16.99 -26.91
C SER A 194 -25.11 17.59 -25.87
N LYS A 195 -25.14 18.93 -25.74
CA LYS A 195 -26.06 19.61 -24.83
C LYS A 195 -27.52 19.34 -25.16
N LYS A 196 -27.88 19.33 -26.47
CA LYS A 196 -29.23 19.02 -26.91
C LYS A 196 -29.61 17.58 -26.55
N ILE A 197 -28.74 16.62 -26.82
CA ILE A 197 -28.97 15.20 -26.48
C ILE A 197 -29.18 15.04 -24.99
N ILE A 198 -28.30 15.61 -24.13
CA ILE A 198 -28.41 15.52 -22.68
C ILE A 198 -29.70 16.16 -22.15
N SER A 199 -30.20 17.21 -22.79
CA SER A 199 -31.46 17.88 -22.39
C SER A 199 -32.73 17.15 -22.79
N GLU A 200 -32.64 16.16 -23.68
CA GLU A 200 -33.76 15.34 -24.15
C GLU A 200 -33.88 14.02 -23.32
N PHE A 201 -32.91 13.73 -22.45
CA PHE A 201 -32.93 12.65 -21.47
C PHE A 201 -33.28 13.15 -20.07
#